data_74182f1f214621888ab1a38ca735e5b0
#
_entry.id   74182f1f214621888ab1a38ca735e5b0
#
_cell.length_a   1.000
_cell.length_b   1.000
_cell.length_c   1.000
_cell.angle_alpha   90.00
_cell.angle_beta   90.00
_cell.angle_gamma   90.00
#
_symmetry.space_group_name_H-M   'P 1'
#
loop_
_entity.id
_entity.type
_entity.pdbx_description
1 polymer ?
#
loop_
_entity_poly.entity_id
_entity_poly.type
_entity_poly.pdbx_seq_one_letter_code
_entity_poly.pdbx_strand_id
1 'polypeptide(L)' 'MRNLKCPQCEIHRFFVKDEKGETVLVTINDQYEVVKVHPDDSLEGFDLTMLYCLGCSWSGSPKSLRKAAHKRH' A
#
# COMPACT_ATOMS: atom_id res chain seq x y z
N MET A 1 5.64 -8.39 12.39
CA MET A 1 5.79 -7.19 11.58
C MET A 1 4.45 -6.57 11.30
N ARG A 2 4.42 -5.27 11.26
CA ARG A 2 3.18 -4.56 11.07
C ARG A 2 3.17 -3.84 9.74
N ASN A 3 2.04 -3.89 9.07
CA ASN A 3 1.85 -3.17 7.84
C ASN A 3 1.09 -1.89 8.13
N LEU A 4 1.36 -0.87 7.33
CA LEU A 4 0.64 0.38 7.45
C LEU A 4 -0.78 0.22 6.93
N LYS A 5 -1.66 1.09 7.36
CA LYS A 5 -3.08 1.00 7.04
C LYS A 5 -3.54 2.22 6.27
N CYS A 6 -4.60 2.02 5.49
CA CYS A 6 -5.29 3.12 4.84
C CYS A 6 -5.85 4.06 5.91
N PRO A 7 -5.66 5.38 5.76
CA PRO A 7 -6.18 6.31 6.76
C PRO A 7 -7.69 6.42 6.79
N GLN A 8 -8.39 5.89 5.80
CA GLN A 8 -9.85 5.96 5.76
C GLN A 8 -10.52 4.69 6.22
N CYS A 9 -10.11 3.53 5.70
CA CYS A 9 -10.83 2.28 5.99
C CYS A 9 -9.99 1.28 6.75
N GLU A 10 -8.74 1.58 7.02
CA GLU A 10 -7.84 0.77 7.83
C GLU A 10 -7.48 -0.57 7.21
N ILE A 11 -7.75 -0.75 5.94
CA ILE A 11 -7.27 -1.90 5.21
C ILE A 11 -5.77 -1.73 4.97
N HIS A 12 -5.03 -2.82 5.01
CA HIS A 12 -3.58 -2.76 4.87
C HIS A 12 -3.10 -3.32 3.52
N ARG A 13 -3.99 -3.45 2.56
CA ARG A 13 -3.63 -3.89 1.21
C ARG A 13 -3.89 -2.78 0.22
N PHE A 14 -2.95 -2.61 -0.68
CA PHE A 14 -3.01 -1.57 -1.68
C PHE A 14 -2.61 -2.15 -3.02
N PHE A 15 -2.74 -1.37 -4.05
CA PHE A 15 -2.19 -1.74 -5.35
C PHE A 15 -1.53 -0.54 -5.97
N VAL A 16 -0.61 -0.82 -6.88
CA VAL A 16 0.06 0.22 -7.67
C VAL A 16 -0.28 -0.01 -9.13
N LYS A 17 -0.17 1.04 -9.91
CA LYS A 17 -0.47 0.98 -11.35
C LYS A 17 0.74 1.37 -12.15
N ASP A 18 0.83 0.81 -13.35
CA ASP A 18 1.83 1.26 -14.30
C ASP A 18 1.15 2.13 -15.37
N GLU A 19 1.94 2.60 -16.33
CA GLU A 19 1.40 3.46 -17.37
C GLU A 19 0.48 2.74 -18.34
N LYS A 20 0.49 1.42 -18.30
CA LYS A 20 -0.42 0.63 -19.14
C LYS A 20 -1.73 0.31 -18.44
N GLY A 21 -1.85 0.68 -17.17
CA GLY A 21 -3.04 0.40 -16.40
C GLY A 21 -3.03 -0.94 -15.69
N GLU A 22 -1.92 -1.66 -15.74
CA GLU A 22 -1.80 -2.90 -14.98
C GLU A 22 -1.60 -2.60 -13.51
N THR A 23 -2.00 -3.54 -12.68
CA THR A 23 -1.93 -3.36 -11.23
C THR A 23 -1.22 -4.55 -10.58
N VAL A 24 -0.59 -4.26 -9.45
CA VAL A 24 0.05 -5.27 -8.62
C VAL A 24 -0.32 -4.99 -7.17
N LEU A 25 -0.71 -6.04 -6.46
CA LEU A 25 -1.05 -5.92 -5.04
C LEU A 25 0.21 -5.77 -4.20
N VAL A 26 0.16 -4.84 -3.26
CA VAL A 26 1.30 -4.57 -2.39
C VAL A 26 0.80 -4.27 -0.99
N THR A 27 1.71 -4.38 -0.03
CA THR A 27 1.51 -3.86 1.32
C THR A 27 2.65 -2.90 1.61
N ILE A 28 2.49 -2.09 2.63
CA ILE A 28 3.52 -1.14 3.05
C ILE A 28 3.88 -1.47 4.49
N ASN A 29 5.14 -1.76 4.73
CA ASN A 29 5.59 -2.09 6.08
C ASN A 29 5.76 -0.83 6.91
N ASP A 30 6.11 -1.00 8.18
CA ASP A 30 6.20 0.13 9.10
C ASP A 30 7.42 1.00 8.85
N GLN A 31 8.24 0.65 7.89
CA GLN A 31 9.35 1.48 7.43
C GLN A 31 9.02 2.18 6.13
N TYR A 32 7.76 2.17 5.73
CA TYR A 32 7.26 2.80 4.52
C TYR A 32 7.84 2.18 3.25
N GLU A 33 8.17 0.91 3.31
CA GLU A 33 8.65 0.19 2.13
C GLU A 33 7.51 -0.56 1.47
N VAL A 34 7.52 -0.59 0.14
CA VAL A 34 6.53 -1.31 -0.63
C VAL A 34 6.94 -2.78 -0.70
N VAL A 35 6.03 -3.65 -0.28
CA VAL A 35 6.28 -5.09 -0.25
C VAL A 35 5.25 -5.78 -1.12
N LYS A 36 5.71 -6.62 -2.03
CA LYS A 36 4.80 -7.37 -2.89
C LYS A 36 4.02 -8.40 -2.09
N VAL A 37 2.74 -8.52 -2.38
CA VAL A 37 1.92 -9.57 -1.78
C VAL A 37 2.25 -10.91 -2.40
N HIS A 38 2.45 -10.92 -3.72
CA HIS A 38 2.78 -12.14 -4.44
C HIS A 38 4.22 -12.05 -4.91
N PRO A 39 5.10 -12.96 -4.48
CA PRO A 39 6.51 -12.85 -4.84
C PRO A 39 6.80 -13.01 -6.33
N ASP A 40 5.86 -13.57 -7.08
CA ASP A 40 6.03 -13.71 -8.53
C ASP A 40 5.82 -12.42 -9.28
N ASP A 41 5.20 -11.43 -8.65
CA ASP A 41 4.96 -10.15 -9.29
C ASP A 41 6.22 -9.32 -9.32
N SER A 42 6.28 -8.41 -10.29
CA SER A 42 7.39 -7.47 -10.40
C SER A 42 6.84 -6.07 -10.23
N LEU A 43 7.58 -5.24 -9.49
CA LEU A 43 7.24 -3.83 -9.34
C LEU A 43 7.95 -2.95 -10.34
N GLU A 44 8.69 -3.54 -11.26
CA GLU A 44 9.42 -2.80 -12.26
C GLU A 44 8.46 -2.05 -13.17
N GLY A 45 8.70 -0.76 -13.35
CA GLY A 45 7.85 0.06 -14.19
C GLY A 45 6.61 0.59 -13.49
N PHE A 46 6.38 0.22 -12.24
CA PHE A 46 5.22 0.69 -11.50
C PHE A 46 5.55 1.95 -10.71
N ASP A 47 4.56 2.82 -10.57
CA ASP A 47 4.71 4.04 -9.79
C ASP A 47 4.46 3.73 -8.33
N LEU A 48 5.53 3.63 -7.56
CA LEU A 48 5.44 3.28 -6.15
C LEU A 48 5.18 4.48 -5.27
N THR A 49 5.07 5.67 -5.85
CA THR A 49 4.77 6.88 -5.07
C THR A 49 3.28 7.14 -4.95
N MET A 50 2.46 6.37 -5.66
CA MET A 50 1.02 6.53 -5.61
C MET A 50 0.38 5.18 -5.36
N LEU A 51 -0.22 5.03 -4.20
CA LEU A 51 -0.90 3.81 -3.81
C LEU A 51 -2.40 3.99 -3.93
N TYR A 52 -3.09 2.90 -4.17
CA TYR A 52 -4.55 2.89 -4.25
C TYR A 52 -5.06 1.86 -3.26
N CYS A 53 -6.03 2.26 -2.45
CA CYS A 53 -6.61 1.35 -1.46
C CYS A 53 -7.58 0.39 -2.15
N LEU A 54 -7.54 -0.88 -1.73
CA LEU A 54 -8.45 -1.87 -2.29
C LEU A 54 -9.85 -1.75 -1.76
N GLY A 55 -10.05 -1.09 -0.62
CA GLY A 55 -11.33 -1.11 0.04
C GLY A 55 -12.18 0.12 -0.15
N CYS A 56 -11.57 1.31 -0.24
CA CYS A 56 -12.36 2.54 -0.18
C CYS A 56 -11.98 3.56 -1.23
N SER A 57 -11.21 3.18 -2.22
CA SER A 57 -10.80 4.07 -3.32
C SER A 57 -9.88 5.21 -2.89
N TRP A 58 -9.33 5.13 -1.69
CA TRP A 58 -8.33 6.11 -1.26
C TRP A 58 -7.08 5.99 -2.12
N SER A 59 -6.45 7.10 -2.41
CA SER A 59 -5.16 7.09 -3.08
C SER A 59 -4.25 8.11 -2.44
N GLY A 60 -2.96 7.86 -2.52
CA GLY A 60 -1.99 8.76 -1.94
C GLY A 60 -0.63 8.11 -1.86
N SER A 61 0.32 8.81 -1.25
CA SER A 61 1.68 8.30 -1.13
C SER A 61 1.80 7.34 0.06
N PRO A 62 2.83 6.49 0.05
CA PRO A 62 3.05 5.60 1.20
C PRO A 62 3.19 6.35 2.52
N LYS A 63 3.75 7.54 2.48
CA LYS A 63 3.96 8.31 3.71
C LYS A 63 2.68 8.84 4.32
N SER A 64 1.58 8.79 3.58
CA SER A 64 0.27 9.21 4.07
C SER A 64 -0.43 8.14 4.88
N LEU A 65 0.10 6.93 4.91
CA LEU A 65 -0.54 5.82 5.59
C LEU A 65 -0.34 5.92 7.09
N ARG A 66 -1.23 5.26 7.82
CA ARG A 66 -1.16 5.22 9.27
C ARG A 66 -0.50 3.94 9.73
N LYS A 67 0.27 4.06 10.79
CA LYS A 67 0.81 2.87 11.45
C LYS A 67 -0.32 2.14 12.16
N ALA A 68 -0.18 0.83 12.25
CA ALA A 68 -1.15 0.03 12.98
C ALA A 68 -1.25 0.57 14.42
N ALA A 69 -2.46 0.85 14.88
CA ALA A 69 -2.68 1.40 16.19
C ALA A 69 -2.41 0.37 17.26
N HIS A 70 -1.87 0.83 18.33
CA HIS A 70 -1.88 0.08 19.54
C HIS A 70 -2.38 0.97 20.62
N LYS A 71 -2.71 1.05 20.94
CA LYS A 71 -3.18 1.85 21.53
C LYS A 71 -3.27 2.12 22.54
N ARG A 72 -3.28 2.56 22.82
CA ARG A 72 -3.41 2.95 23.61
C ARG A 72 -4.04 3.48 24.05
N HIS A 73 -4.37 3.56 24.48
CA HIS A 73 -4.84 4.04 24.90
C HIS A 73 -5.16 4.14 25.48
#